data_a71010297772a7336b2f8efdc039e7d6
#
_entry.id   a71010297772a7336b2f8efdc039e7d6
#
_cell.length_a   1.000
_cell.length_b   1.000
_cell.length_c   1.000
_cell.angle_alpha   90.00
_cell.angle_beta   90.00
_cell.angle_gamma   90.00
#
_symmetry.space_group_name_H-M   'P 1'
#
loop_
_entity.id
_entity.type
_entity.pdbx_description
1 polymer ?
#
loop_
_entity_poly.entity_id
_entity_poly.type
_entity_poly.pdbx_seq_one_letter_code
_entity_poly.pdbx_strand_id
1 'polypeptide(L)'
;MKLNVSNELKSRLTHAAENGSVIAKDILSEVKKNVPVEEVIRGSYNFFSTKRKRTEAGTFKKIRIVFTACNKDLGHPNFPDRNNPQAPWFPENRTDLEPSTFIELFKNLGPYQPDEINYFCSAISLDSKVTIRLHDSMNDFMEAYLESNYSPISDGSESSLHNSCMRYEDKARNAADFYANFAGAKILVARDDSSNVVGRAIVWNEITLWKSINTPIAASLLDRIYSSHAFVVELIRKQAQEA
;
A
#
# COMPACT_ATOMS: atom_id res chain seq x y z
N MET A 1 -19.90 5.88 17.71
CA MET A 1 -19.07 7.09 17.67
C MET A 1 -19.18 7.68 16.26
N LYS A 2 -19.43 8.98 16.09
CA LYS A 2 -19.41 9.55 14.73
C LYS A 2 -17.96 9.62 14.25
N LEU A 3 -17.66 8.95 13.15
CA LEU A 3 -16.33 8.92 12.54
C LEU A 3 -16.27 9.93 11.40
N ASN A 4 -15.48 10.99 11.57
CA ASN A 4 -15.22 11.97 10.54
C ASN A 4 -13.79 11.82 10.05
N VAL A 5 -13.61 11.71 8.75
CA VAL A 5 -12.31 11.48 8.13
C VAL A 5 -12.04 12.53 7.06
N SER A 6 -10.76 12.86 6.85
CA SER A 6 -10.33 13.73 5.75
C SER A 6 -10.57 13.05 4.40
N ASN A 7 -10.66 13.86 3.34
CA ASN A 7 -10.76 13.33 1.98
C ASN A 7 -9.54 12.45 1.64
N GLU A 8 -8.35 12.80 2.09
CA GLU A 8 -7.15 12.00 1.88
C GLU A 8 -7.26 10.63 2.58
N LEU A 9 -7.69 10.58 3.86
CA LEU A 9 -7.87 9.30 4.54
C LEU A 9 -8.97 8.45 3.88
N LYS A 10 -10.06 9.09 3.43
CA LYS A 10 -11.15 8.41 2.73
C LYS A 10 -10.65 7.81 1.40
N SER A 11 -9.86 8.57 0.62
CA SER A 11 -9.24 8.08 -0.61
C SER A 11 -8.36 6.85 -0.35
N ARG A 12 -7.49 6.93 0.65
CA ARG A 12 -6.62 5.81 1.04
C ARG A 12 -7.39 4.56 1.47
N LEU A 13 -8.44 4.74 2.25
CA LEU A 13 -9.33 3.64 2.64
C LEU A 13 -10.02 3.03 1.42
N THR A 14 -10.44 3.87 0.46
CA THR A 14 -11.07 3.42 -0.78
C THR A 14 -10.09 2.59 -1.61
N HIS A 15 -8.88 3.08 -1.87
CA HIS A 15 -7.88 2.33 -2.61
C HIS A 15 -7.44 1.05 -1.88
N ALA A 16 -7.27 1.10 -0.54
CA ALA A 16 -6.97 -0.10 0.23
C ALA A 16 -8.09 -1.16 0.10
N ALA A 17 -9.36 -0.74 0.08
CA ALA A 17 -10.50 -1.62 -0.12
C ALA A 17 -10.55 -2.19 -1.55
N GLU A 18 -10.27 -1.38 -2.56
CA GLU A 18 -10.17 -1.79 -3.96
C GLU A 18 -9.01 -2.76 -4.19
N ASN A 19 -7.91 -2.58 -3.47
CA ASN A 19 -6.76 -3.48 -3.44
C ASN A 19 -7.02 -4.74 -2.60
N GLY A 20 -8.22 -4.92 -2.02
CA GLY A 20 -8.64 -6.18 -1.38
C GLY A 20 -8.67 -6.16 0.15
N SER A 21 -8.34 -5.06 0.84
CA SER A 21 -8.38 -4.99 2.30
C SER A 21 -9.81 -5.09 2.83
N VAL A 22 -10.11 -6.14 3.59
CA VAL A 22 -11.40 -6.35 4.26
C VAL A 22 -11.64 -5.27 5.30
N ILE A 23 -10.63 -4.98 6.12
CA ILE A 23 -10.69 -3.95 7.17
C ILE A 23 -11.02 -2.57 6.58
N ALA A 24 -10.41 -2.21 5.45
CA ALA A 24 -10.71 -0.93 4.80
C ALA A 24 -12.16 -0.87 4.30
N LYS A 25 -12.71 -1.97 3.79
CA LYS A 25 -14.12 -2.07 3.36
C LYS A 25 -15.06 -1.86 4.54
N ASP A 26 -14.78 -2.49 5.67
CA ASP A 26 -15.59 -2.40 6.88
C ASP A 26 -15.57 -0.98 7.45
N ILE A 27 -14.38 -0.38 7.58
CA ILE A 27 -14.24 1.01 8.04
C ILE A 27 -14.98 1.98 7.12
N LEU A 28 -14.83 1.83 5.80
CA LEU A 28 -15.55 2.66 4.81
C LEU A 28 -17.07 2.55 4.95
N SER A 29 -17.59 1.37 5.29
CA SER A 29 -19.02 1.20 5.47
C SER A 29 -19.55 2.04 6.64
N GLU A 30 -18.77 2.19 7.70
CA GLU A 30 -19.08 3.05 8.83
C GLU A 30 -18.91 4.55 8.52
N VAL A 31 -17.86 4.92 7.79
CA VAL A 31 -17.64 6.30 7.33
C VAL A 31 -18.81 6.78 6.48
N LYS A 32 -19.28 5.97 5.54
CA LYS A 32 -20.40 6.32 4.64
C LYS A 32 -21.72 6.55 5.37
N LYS A 33 -21.93 5.89 6.50
CA LYS A 33 -23.17 6.02 7.28
C LYS A 33 -23.22 7.30 8.11
N ASN A 34 -22.09 7.94 8.34
CA ASN A 34 -22.00 8.89 9.44
C ASN A 34 -22.12 10.36 9.05
N VAL A 35 -21.41 10.91 8.10
CA VAL A 35 -21.55 12.31 7.64
C VAL A 35 -20.76 12.51 6.33
N PRO A 36 -21.24 13.33 5.38
CA PRO A 36 -20.41 13.80 4.27
C PRO A 36 -19.14 14.48 4.79
N VAL A 37 -18.01 14.12 4.20
CA VAL A 37 -16.68 14.61 4.64
C VAL A 37 -16.58 16.15 4.49
N GLU A 38 -17.32 16.70 3.53
CA GLU A 38 -17.39 18.13 3.23
C GLU A 38 -18.04 18.96 4.37
N GLU A 39 -18.86 18.32 5.20
CA GLU A 39 -19.57 18.99 6.31
C GLU A 39 -18.77 18.98 7.62
N VAL A 40 -17.56 18.42 7.62
CA VAL A 40 -16.75 18.35 8.81
C VAL A 40 -16.11 19.70 9.10
N ILE A 41 -16.67 20.40 10.07
CA ILE A 41 -16.08 21.61 10.62
C ILE A 41 -15.01 21.20 11.64
N ARG A 42 -13.77 21.61 11.43
CA ARG A 42 -12.67 21.34 12.37
C ARG A 42 -13.05 21.76 13.78
N GLY A 43 -12.83 20.89 14.76
CA GLY A 43 -13.12 21.13 16.16
C GLY A 43 -14.56 20.82 16.61
N SER A 44 -15.51 20.58 15.69
CA SER A 44 -16.88 20.22 16.04
C SER A 44 -17.08 18.73 16.33
N TYR A 45 -16.25 17.88 15.75
CA TYR A 45 -16.32 16.42 15.86
C TYR A 45 -14.93 15.81 15.93
N ASN A 46 -14.85 14.62 16.54
CA ASN A 46 -13.65 13.81 16.42
C ASN A 46 -13.30 13.61 14.94
N PHE A 47 -12.07 13.94 14.57
CA PHE A 47 -11.66 14.01 13.19
C PHE A 47 -10.38 13.22 12.98
N PHE A 48 -10.37 12.37 11.94
CA PHE A 48 -9.20 11.61 11.53
C PHE A 48 -8.67 12.12 10.20
N SER A 49 -7.38 12.33 10.14
CA SER A 49 -6.65 12.71 8.93
C SER A 49 -5.39 11.83 8.79
N THR A 50 -4.62 12.09 7.76
CA THR A 50 -3.35 11.41 7.55
C THR A 50 -2.20 12.39 7.58
N LYS A 51 -1.01 11.91 7.91
CA LYS A 51 0.25 12.57 7.63
C LYS A 51 1.32 11.57 7.23
N ARG A 52 2.29 12.01 6.47
CA ARG A 52 3.49 11.21 6.18
C ARG A 52 4.60 11.60 7.12
N LYS A 53 5.19 10.62 7.79
CA LYS A 53 6.37 10.79 8.64
C LYS A 53 7.56 10.15 7.93
N ARG A 54 8.67 10.89 7.79
CA ARG A 54 9.92 10.31 7.27
C ARG A 54 10.40 9.21 8.21
N THR A 55 10.90 8.13 7.65
CA THR A 55 11.64 7.13 8.42
C THR A 55 12.97 7.70 8.88
N GLU A 56 13.58 7.11 9.88
CA GLU A 56 14.89 7.53 10.40
C GLU A 56 15.97 7.50 9.31
N ALA A 57 15.88 6.56 8.37
CA ALA A 57 16.76 6.50 7.19
C ALA A 57 16.48 7.61 6.15
N GLY A 58 15.45 8.43 6.32
CA GLY A 58 15.15 9.59 5.48
C GLY A 58 14.58 9.30 4.09
N THR A 59 14.52 8.04 3.68
CA THR A 59 14.22 7.61 2.31
C THR A 59 12.73 7.37 2.07
N PHE A 60 11.98 6.89 3.07
CA PHE A 60 10.57 6.55 2.92
C PHE A 60 9.71 7.26 3.96
N LYS A 61 8.47 7.61 3.58
CA LYS A 61 7.53 8.27 4.46
C LYS A 61 6.47 7.28 4.92
N LYS A 62 6.54 6.85 6.18
CA LYS A 62 5.45 6.08 6.79
C LYS A 62 4.17 6.91 6.87
N ILE A 63 3.04 6.27 6.60
CA ILE A 63 1.74 6.87 6.85
C ILE A 63 1.41 6.80 8.35
N ARG A 64 0.83 7.88 8.86
CA ARG A 64 0.28 7.97 10.23
C ARG A 64 -1.14 8.46 10.12
N ILE A 65 -2.00 7.98 10.99
CA ILE A 65 -3.35 8.49 11.14
C ILE A 65 -3.34 9.47 12.29
N VAL A 66 -3.83 10.66 12.05
CA VAL A 66 -3.81 11.75 13.01
C VAL A 66 -5.22 11.94 13.54
N PHE A 67 -5.40 11.73 14.84
CA PHE A 67 -6.64 12.00 15.53
C PHE A 67 -6.63 13.43 16.10
N THR A 68 -7.69 14.19 15.80
CA THR A 68 -7.96 15.49 16.40
C THR A 68 -9.23 15.36 17.22
N ALA A 69 -9.11 15.47 18.53
CA ALA A 69 -10.24 15.39 19.44
C ALA A 69 -11.17 16.61 19.26
N CYS A 70 -12.47 16.38 19.36
CA CYS A 70 -13.43 17.45 19.54
C CYS A 70 -13.32 18.00 20.97
N ASN A 71 -12.94 19.24 21.11
CA ASN A 71 -12.98 19.91 22.39
C ASN A 71 -13.89 21.13 22.29
N LYS A 72 -15.13 20.96 22.79
CA LYS A 72 -16.15 22.02 22.76
C LYS A 72 -15.81 23.22 23.62
N ASP A 73 -14.91 23.03 24.59
CA ASP A 73 -14.53 24.05 25.57
C ASP A 73 -13.40 24.96 25.08
N LEU A 74 -12.76 24.64 23.95
CA LEU A 74 -11.61 25.36 23.39
C LEU A 74 -11.98 26.36 22.29
N GLY A 75 -13.22 26.80 22.21
CA GLY A 75 -13.67 27.83 21.30
C GLY A 75 -14.49 27.33 20.11
N HIS A 76 -15.12 28.26 19.41
CA HIS A 76 -15.96 27.96 18.27
C HIS A 76 -15.12 27.51 17.07
N PRO A 77 -15.47 26.45 16.35
CA PRO A 77 -14.68 25.90 15.24
C PRO A 77 -14.41 26.91 14.12
N ASN A 78 -15.30 27.86 13.89
CA ASN A 78 -15.15 28.91 12.87
C ASN A 78 -14.26 30.09 13.32
N PHE A 79 -14.01 30.21 14.63
CA PHE A 79 -13.20 31.27 15.21
C PHE A 79 -12.23 30.66 16.23
N PRO A 80 -11.22 29.90 15.74
CA PRO A 80 -10.26 29.30 16.64
C PRO A 80 -9.51 30.38 17.39
N ASP A 81 -9.47 30.29 18.71
CA ASP A 81 -8.55 31.11 19.49
C ASP A 81 -7.10 30.66 19.16
N ARG A 82 -6.46 31.40 18.26
CA ARG A 82 -5.09 31.10 17.81
C ARG A 82 -4.08 31.25 18.94
N ASN A 83 -4.47 31.83 20.03
CA ASN A 83 -3.57 32.09 21.19
C ASN A 83 -3.70 30.97 22.24
N ASN A 84 -4.71 30.07 22.11
CA ASN A 84 -4.85 28.96 23.04
C ASN A 84 -3.92 27.79 22.65
N PRO A 85 -2.84 27.52 23.40
CA PRO A 85 -1.88 26.48 23.07
C PRO A 85 -2.45 25.05 23.16
N GLN A 86 -3.60 24.87 23.80
CA GLN A 86 -4.26 23.57 23.92
C GLN A 86 -5.29 23.32 22.81
N ALA A 87 -5.46 24.26 21.89
CA ALA A 87 -6.44 24.10 20.83
C ALA A 87 -6.10 22.90 19.90
N PRO A 88 -7.13 22.11 19.51
CA PRO A 88 -6.91 20.86 18.74
C PRO A 88 -6.38 21.08 17.31
N TRP A 89 -6.41 22.31 16.80
CA TRP A 89 -5.82 22.62 15.49
C TRP A 89 -4.29 22.77 15.53
N PHE A 90 -3.67 22.93 16.69
CA PHE A 90 -2.22 22.88 16.78
C PHE A 90 -1.72 21.46 16.57
N PRO A 91 -0.68 21.25 15.73
CA PRO A 91 -0.15 19.92 15.44
C PRO A 91 0.25 19.12 16.67
N GLU A 92 0.80 19.78 17.69
CA GLU A 92 1.23 19.19 18.95
C GLU A 92 0.09 18.64 19.81
N ASN A 93 -1.13 19.13 19.60
CA ASN A 93 -2.32 18.67 20.33
C ASN A 93 -3.07 17.54 19.62
N ARG A 94 -2.51 17.03 18.53
CA ARG A 94 -3.06 15.92 17.78
C ARG A 94 -2.37 14.64 18.17
N THR A 95 -3.14 13.55 18.23
CA THR A 95 -2.59 12.24 18.54
C THR A 95 -2.21 11.52 17.24
N ASP A 96 -0.95 11.10 17.15
CA ASP A 96 -0.47 10.25 16.06
C ASP A 96 -0.78 8.79 16.37
N LEU A 97 -1.51 8.15 15.50
CA LEU A 97 -1.84 6.73 15.57
C LEU A 97 -1.11 5.95 14.49
N GLU A 98 -0.58 4.79 14.87
CA GLU A 98 -0.25 3.77 13.87
C GLU A 98 -1.54 3.26 13.21
N PRO A 99 -1.50 2.83 11.94
CA PRO A 99 -2.67 2.22 11.29
C PRO A 99 -3.25 1.04 12.06
N SER A 100 -2.41 0.22 12.72
CA SER A 100 -2.86 -0.87 13.58
C SER A 100 -3.66 -0.40 14.79
N THR A 101 -3.21 0.68 15.46
CA THR A 101 -3.94 1.28 16.58
C THR A 101 -5.27 1.89 16.13
N PHE A 102 -5.32 2.44 14.91
CA PHE A 102 -6.57 2.95 14.34
C PHE A 102 -7.63 1.87 14.19
N ILE A 103 -7.25 0.65 13.80
CA ILE A 103 -8.16 -0.51 13.69
C ILE A 103 -8.82 -0.84 15.04
N GLU A 104 -8.13 -0.63 16.14
CA GLU A 104 -8.67 -0.93 17.47
C GLU A 104 -9.93 -0.15 17.82
N LEU A 105 -10.17 0.99 17.15
CA LEU A 105 -11.39 1.77 17.30
C LEU A 105 -12.62 1.06 16.71
N PHE A 106 -12.40 0.04 15.89
CA PHE A 106 -13.42 -0.71 15.15
C PHE A 106 -13.53 -2.18 15.61
N LYS A 107 -13.19 -2.46 16.86
CA LYS A 107 -13.25 -3.83 17.44
C LYS A 107 -14.62 -4.50 17.28
N ASN A 108 -15.67 -3.71 17.16
CA ASN A 108 -17.03 -4.20 16.93
C ASN A 108 -17.30 -4.68 15.49
N LEU A 109 -16.39 -4.42 14.55
CA LEU A 109 -16.45 -4.88 13.16
C LEU A 109 -15.68 -6.18 12.94
N GLY A 110 -14.75 -6.53 13.87
CA GLY A 110 -13.91 -7.73 13.85
C GLY A 110 -14.48 -8.87 14.72
N PRO A 111 -13.71 -9.93 14.99
CA PRO A 111 -12.23 -9.92 15.10
C PRO A 111 -11.50 -10.02 13.76
N TYR A 112 -10.42 -9.27 13.62
CA TYR A 112 -9.53 -9.35 12.47
C TYR A 112 -8.31 -10.22 12.78
N GLN A 113 -7.87 -10.99 11.78
CA GLN A 113 -6.67 -11.80 11.89
C GLN A 113 -5.40 -10.94 11.74
N PRO A 114 -4.26 -11.37 12.32
CA PRO A 114 -3.00 -10.64 12.21
C PRO A 114 -2.59 -10.32 10.76
N ASP A 115 -2.81 -11.25 9.83
CA ASP A 115 -2.49 -11.06 8.41
C ASP A 115 -3.37 -10.00 7.77
N GLU A 116 -4.65 -9.92 8.11
CA GLU A 116 -5.57 -8.87 7.64
C GLU A 116 -5.15 -7.50 8.16
N ILE A 117 -4.70 -7.42 9.42
CA ILE A 117 -4.17 -6.19 10.03
C ILE A 117 -2.90 -5.75 9.31
N ASN A 118 -1.96 -6.65 9.08
CA ASN A 118 -0.72 -6.37 8.36
C ASN A 118 -1.01 -5.92 6.93
N TYR A 119 -1.92 -6.61 6.25
CA TYR A 119 -2.37 -6.23 4.91
C TYR A 119 -2.94 -4.81 4.88
N PHE A 120 -3.85 -4.48 5.78
CA PHE A 120 -4.42 -3.14 5.90
C PHE A 120 -3.36 -2.08 6.15
N CYS A 121 -2.45 -2.31 7.11
CA CYS A 121 -1.38 -1.37 7.44
C CYS A 121 -0.46 -1.07 6.26
N SER A 122 -0.20 -2.07 5.43
CA SER A 122 0.57 -1.92 4.20
C SER A 122 -0.25 -1.22 3.12
N ALA A 123 -1.50 -1.67 2.87
CA ALA A 123 -2.33 -1.16 1.79
C ALA A 123 -2.71 0.32 1.96
N ILE A 124 -2.98 0.78 3.19
CA ILE A 124 -3.33 2.19 3.45
C ILE A 124 -2.15 3.16 3.22
N SER A 125 -0.93 2.65 3.15
CA SER A 125 0.26 3.46 2.89
C SER A 125 0.39 3.90 1.43
N LEU A 126 -0.21 3.15 0.50
CA LEU A 126 -0.31 3.49 -0.92
C LEU A 126 -1.65 4.19 -1.19
N ASP A 127 -1.61 5.38 -1.80
CA ASP A 127 -2.80 6.13 -2.21
C ASP A 127 -3.08 5.92 -3.69
N SER A 128 -3.32 4.66 -4.05
CA SER A 128 -3.49 4.24 -5.43
C SER A 128 -4.06 2.83 -5.50
N LYS A 129 -4.81 2.56 -6.55
CA LYS A 129 -5.16 1.20 -6.94
C LYS A 129 -3.95 0.55 -7.62
N VAL A 130 -3.77 -0.75 -7.39
CA VAL A 130 -2.72 -1.54 -8.03
C VAL A 130 -3.32 -2.35 -9.18
N THR A 131 -2.72 -2.24 -10.34
CA THR A 131 -3.03 -3.08 -11.51
C THR A 131 -1.87 -4.02 -11.77
N ILE A 132 -2.16 -5.31 -11.98
CA ILE A 132 -1.13 -6.33 -12.27
C ILE A 132 -1.37 -6.88 -13.67
N ARG A 133 -0.31 -6.99 -14.45
CA ARG A 133 -0.35 -7.57 -15.79
C ARG A 133 0.84 -8.49 -16.00
N LEU A 134 0.62 -9.52 -16.82
CA LEU A 134 1.64 -10.43 -17.31
C LEU A 134 2.18 -9.94 -18.64
N HIS A 135 3.48 -9.90 -18.79
CA HIS A 135 4.18 -9.40 -19.97
C HIS A 135 5.32 -10.35 -20.37
N ASP A 136 5.79 -10.25 -21.62
CA ASP A 136 6.85 -11.09 -22.18
C ASP A 136 7.83 -10.35 -23.11
N SER A 137 7.60 -9.07 -23.39
CA SER A 137 8.49 -8.30 -24.26
C SER A 137 9.74 -7.80 -23.52
N MET A 138 10.85 -7.65 -24.25
CA MET A 138 12.09 -7.10 -23.72
C MET A 138 11.88 -5.72 -23.08
N ASN A 139 11.04 -4.89 -23.69
CA ASN A 139 10.73 -3.55 -23.16
C ASN A 139 10.02 -3.62 -21.81
N ASP A 140 9.07 -4.53 -21.65
CA ASP A 140 8.35 -4.71 -20.38
C ASP A 140 9.29 -5.19 -19.26
N PHE A 141 10.22 -6.12 -19.57
CA PHE A 141 11.25 -6.53 -18.62
C PHE A 141 12.14 -5.34 -18.24
N MET A 142 12.62 -4.58 -19.24
CA MET A 142 13.47 -3.41 -18.99
C MET A 142 12.76 -2.39 -18.09
N GLU A 143 11.51 -2.02 -18.40
CA GLU A 143 10.72 -1.09 -17.62
C GLU A 143 10.49 -1.57 -16.18
N ALA A 144 10.23 -2.87 -16.01
CA ALA A 144 9.97 -3.44 -14.68
C ALA A 144 11.21 -3.52 -13.79
N TYR A 145 12.40 -3.53 -14.39
CA TYR A 145 13.66 -3.60 -13.65
C TYR A 145 14.28 -2.24 -13.36
N LEU A 146 14.02 -1.23 -14.20
CA LEU A 146 14.68 0.07 -14.12
C LEU A 146 14.13 0.90 -12.93
N GLU A 147 15.05 1.30 -12.02
CA GLU A 147 14.71 2.03 -10.78
C GLU A 147 13.96 3.35 -11.02
N SER A 148 14.23 4.04 -12.13
CA SER A 148 13.54 5.29 -12.48
C SER A 148 12.02 5.12 -12.63
N ASN A 149 11.54 3.89 -12.85
CA ASN A 149 10.13 3.57 -12.99
C ASN A 149 9.48 3.14 -11.67
N TYR A 150 10.25 3.06 -10.57
CA TYR A 150 9.70 2.60 -9.30
C TYR A 150 8.93 3.70 -8.58
N SER A 151 7.88 3.29 -7.87
CA SER A 151 7.17 4.19 -6.96
C SER A 151 8.13 4.72 -5.89
N PRO A 152 8.15 6.06 -5.66
CA PRO A 152 8.96 6.67 -4.62
C PRO A 152 8.43 6.42 -3.21
N ILE A 153 7.32 5.67 -3.09
CA ILE A 153 6.62 5.40 -1.83
C ILE A 153 6.74 3.91 -1.50
N SER A 154 6.97 3.61 -0.22
CA SER A 154 6.88 2.26 0.33
C SER A 154 6.11 2.27 1.65
N ASP A 155 5.72 1.10 2.15
CA ASP A 155 5.04 0.93 3.44
C ASP A 155 5.99 1.06 4.64
N GLY A 156 7.27 1.31 4.37
CA GLY A 156 8.31 1.46 5.39
C GLY A 156 8.89 0.13 5.90
N SER A 157 8.43 -1.00 5.37
CA SER A 157 9.19 -2.26 5.41
C SER A 157 10.41 -2.15 4.50
N GLU A 158 11.37 -3.05 4.63
CA GLU A 158 12.50 -3.11 3.69
C GLU A 158 11.94 -3.40 2.28
N SER A 159 11.86 -2.36 1.46
CA SER A 159 11.40 -2.52 0.09
C SER A 159 12.37 -3.37 -0.70
N SER A 160 11.96 -4.63 -0.97
CA SER A 160 12.76 -5.53 -1.78
C SER A 160 12.96 -5.01 -3.20
N LEU A 161 12.02 -4.21 -3.72
CA LEU A 161 12.11 -3.59 -5.04
C LEU A 161 13.30 -2.63 -5.11
N HIS A 162 13.41 -1.69 -4.16
CA HIS A 162 14.49 -0.70 -4.11
C HIS A 162 15.84 -1.30 -3.66
N ASN A 163 15.84 -2.49 -3.06
CA ASN A 163 17.05 -3.22 -2.67
C ASN A 163 17.51 -4.22 -3.72
N SER A 164 16.85 -4.30 -4.87
CA SER A 164 17.26 -5.17 -5.97
C SER A 164 18.56 -4.68 -6.60
N CYS A 165 19.58 -5.52 -6.66
CA CYS A 165 20.83 -5.20 -7.37
C CYS A 165 20.64 -5.06 -8.89
N MET A 166 19.51 -5.53 -9.43
CA MET A 166 19.17 -5.49 -10.86
C MET A 166 18.44 -4.20 -11.28
N ARG A 167 18.32 -3.20 -10.38
CA ARG A 167 17.57 -1.96 -10.65
C ARG A 167 18.35 -0.91 -11.47
N TYR A 168 19.66 -1.06 -11.56
CA TYR A 168 20.53 -0.15 -12.32
C TYR A 168 20.44 -0.43 -13.82
N GLU A 169 20.59 0.61 -14.64
CA GLU A 169 20.33 0.54 -16.08
C GLU A 169 21.06 -0.60 -16.79
N ASP A 170 22.37 -0.74 -16.54
CA ASP A 170 23.20 -1.82 -17.12
C ASP A 170 22.70 -3.21 -16.70
N LYS A 171 22.34 -3.38 -15.43
CA LYS A 171 21.82 -4.64 -14.88
C LYS A 171 20.41 -4.92 -15.37
N ALA A 172 19.53 -3.90 -15.40
CA ALA A 172 18.18 -4.01 -15.91
C ALA A 172 18.18 -4.44 -17.38
N ARG A 173 19.07 -3.88 -18.20
CA ARG A 173 19.23 -4.25 -19.61
C ARG A 173 19.66 -5.70 -19.77
N ASN A 174 20.65 -6.14 -19.02
CA ASN A 174 21.13 -7.53 -19.06
C ASN A 174 20.05 -8.52 -18.60
N ALA A 175 19.27 -8.17 -17.57
CA ALA A 175 18.16 -8.98 -17.12
C ALA A 175 17.03 -9.06 -18.17
N ALA A 176 16.69 -7.94 -18.79
CA ALA A 176 15.68 -7.87 -19.84
C ALA A 176 16.08 -8.72 -21.05
N ASP A 177 17.32 -8.61 -21.50
CA ASP A 177 17.85 -9.40 -22.60
C ASP A 177 17.83 -10.91 -22.28
N PHE A 178 18.25 -11.29 -21.10
CA PHE A 178 18.23 -12.70 -20.67
C PHE A 178 16.80 -13.26 -20.65
N TYR A 179 15.86 -12.59 -19.96
CA TYR A 179 14.53 -13.13 -19.79
C TYR A 179 13.69 -13.08 -21.07
N ALA A 180 13.80 -12.01 -21.88
CA ALA A 180 13.05 -11.91 -23.12
C ALA A 180 13.48 -12.95 -24.17
N ASN A 181 14.72 -13.42 -24.11
CA ASN A 181 15.24 -14.47 -25.00
C ASN A 181 15.04 -15.89 -24.44
N PHE A 182 14.52 -16.03 -23.23
CA PHE A 182 14.28 -17.33 -22.61
C PHE A 182 12.82 -17.76 -22.81
N ALA A 183 12.64 -18.82 -23.59
CA ALA A 183 11.29 -19.39 -23.84
C ALA A 183 10.61 -19.75 -22.53
N GLY A 184 9.37 -19.27 -22.33
CA GLY A 184 8.59 -19.54 -21.12
C GLY A 184 8.82 -18.57 -19.97
N ALA A 185 9.76 -17.64 -20.04
CA ALA A 185 9.89 -16.57 -19.06
C ALA A 185 8.90 -15.44 -19.37
N LYS A 186 8.09 -15.07 -18.36
CA LYS A 186 7.20 -13.91 -18.38
C LYS A 186 7.39 -13.10 -17.11
N ILE A 187 6.92 -11.86 -17.10
CA ILE A 187 7.01 -11.02 -15.92
C ILE A 187 5.63 -10.50 -15.52
N LEU A 188 5.26 -10.71 -14.25
CA LEU A 188 4.15 -10.00 -13.61
C LEU A 188 4.65 -8.65 -13.13
N VAL A 189 3.99 -7.58 -13.59
CA VAL A 189 4.30 -6.21 -13.18
C VAL A 189 3.09 -5.60 -12.52
N ALA A 190 3.27 -5.17 -11.28
CA ALA A 190 2.29 -4.41 -10.51
C ALA A 190 2.61 -2.92 -10.63
N ARG A 191 1.62 -2.11 -11.04
CA ARG A 191 1.75 -0.66 -11.22
C ARG A 191 0.68 0.08 -10.42
N ASP A 192 1.04 1.26 -9.92
CA ASP A 192 0.10 2.21 -9.33
C ASP A 192 -0.64 3.02 -10.43
N ASP A 193 -1.59 3.88 -10.04
CA ASP A 193 -2.36 4.72 -10.97
C ASP A 193 -1.50 5.76 -11.72
N SER A 194 -0.30 6.04 -11.23
CA SER A 194 0.69 6.89 -11.91
C SER A 194 1.62 6.09 -12.82
N SER A 195 1.33 4.81 -13.04
CA SER A 195 2.12 3.86 -13.83
C SER A 195 3.48 3.51 -13.25
N ASN A 196 3.78 3.92 -12.01
CA ASN A 196 5.03 3.50 -11.37
C ASN A 196 4.98 2.02 -10.99
N VAL A 197 6.11 1.36 -11.09
CA VAL A 197 6.25 -0.04 -10.67
C VAL A 197 6.25 -0.11 -9.14
N VAL A 198 5.30 -0.85 -8.58
CA VAL A 198 5.18 -1.13 -7.15
C VAL A 198 5.53 -2.58 -6.80
N GLY A 199 5.65 -3.43 -7.81
CA GLY A 199 6.09 -4.81 -7.64
C GLY A 199 6.33 -5.53 -8.95
N ARG A 200 7.14 -6.59 -8.89
CA ARG A 200 7.41 -7.48 -10.04
C ARG A 200 7.81 -8.88 -9.58
N ALA A 201 7.53 -9.85 -10.43
CA ALA A 201 8.01 -11.22 -10.27
C ALA A 201 8.14 -11.90 -11.64
N ILE A 202 9.16 -12.76 -11.81
CA ILE A 202 9.26 -13.62 -12.97
C ILE A 202 8.34 -14.84 -12.81
N VAL A 203 7.64 -15.18 -13.86
CA VAL A 203 6.88 -16.41 -13.99
C VAL A 203 7.58 -17.28 -15.02
N TRP A 204 7.96 -18.48 -14.60
CA TRP A 204 8.53 -19.49 -15.47
C TRP A 204 7.42 -20.47 -15.85
N ASN A 205 7.01 -20.47 -17.09
CA ASN A 205 6.03 -21.42 -17.61
C ASN A 205 6.72 -22.64 -18.22
N GLU A 206 6.06 -23.78 -18.13
CA GLU A 206 6.48 -25.03 -18.77
C GLU A 206 7.90 -25.49 -18.36
N ILE A 207 8.28 -25.25 -17.11
CA ILE A 207 9.52 -25.80 -16.57
C ILE A 207 9.34 -27.27 -16.21
N THR A 208 10.41 -28.04 -16.37
CA THR A 208 10.45 -29.43 -15.92
C THR A 208 11.10 -29.52 -14.56
N LEU A 209 10.33 -29.88 -13.56
CA LEU A 209 10.82 -30.22 -12.23
C LEU A 209 11.05 -31.73 -12.12
N TRP A 210 12.18 -32.13 -11.58
CA TRP A 210 12.52 -33.53 -11.36
C TRP A 210 12.24 -33.90 -9.91
N LYS A 211 11.15 -34.64 -9.67
CA LYS A 211 10.85 -35.18 -8.33
C LYS A 211 11.80 -36.33 -7.95
N SER A 212 12.29 -37.04 -8.95
CA SER A 212 13.38 -38.04 -8.88
C SER A 212 14.03 -38.16 -10.25
N ILE A 213 15.14 -38.90 -10.37
CA ILE A 213 15.90 -39.06 -11.62
C ILE A 213 15.01 -39.44 -12.83
N ASN A 214 13.87 -40.10 -12.61
CA ASN A 214 13.00 -40.62 -13.67
C ASN A 214 11.56 -40.06 -13.63
N THR A 215 11.26 -39.01 -12.86
CA THR A 215 9.90 -38.50 -12.71
C THR A 215 9.84 -37.02 -12.98
N PRO A 216 9.82 -36.58 -14.25
CA PRO A 216 9.63 -35.17 -14.59
C PRO A 216 8.18 -34.77 -14.32
N ILE A 217 8.01 -33.55 -13.83
CA ILE A 217 6.71 -32.91 -13.64
C ILE A 217 6.76 -31.57 -14.35
N ALA A 218 5.84 -31.34 -15.30
CA ALA A 218 5.64 -30.03 -15.88
C ALA A 218 5.05 -29.10 -14.80
N ALA A 219 5.61 -27.94 -14.64
CA ALA A 219 5.19 -26.97 -13.64
C ALA A 219 5.40 -25.53 -14.12
N SER A 220 4.66 -24.61 -13.52
CA SER A 220 4.97 -23.18 -13.55
C SER A 220 5.53 -22.77 -12.21
N LEU A 221 6.49 -21.86 -12.22
CA LEU A 221 7.15 -21.35 -11.01
C LEU A 221 7.03 -19.84 -10.97
N LEU A 222 6.52 -19.34 -9.85
CA LEU A 222 6.64 -17.92 -9.51
C LEU A 222 7.96 -17.72 -8.75
N ASP A 223 8.85 -16.94 -9.33
CA ASP A 223 10.13 -16.60 -8.73
C ASP A 223 9.97 -15.54 -7.62
N ARG A 224 11.08 -15.10 -7.04
CA ARG A 224 11.09 -14.10 -5.98
C ARG A 224 10.30 -12.84 -6.36
N ILE A 225 9.36 -12.47 -5.50
CA ILE A 225 8.59 -11.24 -5.66
C ILE A 225 9.39 -10.07 -5.07
N TYR A 226 9.52 -9.01 -5.85
CA TYR A 226 10.09 -7.74 -5.43
C TYR A 226 8.96 -6.71 -5.37
N SER A 227 8.80 -6.01 -4.25
CA SER A 227 7.71 -5.04 -4.08
C SER A 227 8.13 -3.85 -3.22
N SER A 228 7.42 -2.74 -3.34
CA SER A 228 7.53 -1.58 -2.47
C SER A 228 6.62 -1.67 -1.22
N HIS A 229 5.63 -2.56 -1.25
CA HIS A 229 4.63 -2.74 -0.19
C HIS A 229 4.33 -4.23 0.02
N ALA A 230 4.17 -4.63 1.28
CA ALA A 230 3.93 -6.03 1.63
C ALA A 230 2.63 -6.59 1.01
N PHE A 231 1.54 -5.80 0.96
CA PHE A 231 0.28 -6.25 0.37
C PHE A 231 0.38 -6.56 -1.14
N VAL A 232 1.31 -5.92 -1.86
CA VAL A 232 1.52 -6.17 -3.30
C VAL A 232 2.05 -7.58 -3.54
N VAL A 233 2.79 -8.14 -2.58
CA VAL A 233 3.24 -9.54 -2.64
C VAL A 233 2.06 -10.49 -2.74
N GLU A 234 1.04 -10.26 -1.90
CA GLU A 234 -0.17 -11.10 -1.90
C GLU A 234 -1.01 -10.93 -3.18
N LEU A 235 -1.09 -9.70 -3.70
CA LEU A 235 -1.76 -9.45 -4.98
C LEU A 235 -1.05 -10.17 -6.14
N ILE A 236 0.28 -10.13 -6.20
CA ILE A 236 1.06 -10.84 -7.25
C ILE A 236 0.89 -12.35 -7.11
N ARG A 237 0.93 -12.90 -5.89
CA ARG A 237 0.70 -14.34 -5.65
C ARG A 237 -0.68 -14.79 -6.15
N LYS A 238 -1.71 -14.02 -5.81
CA LYS A 238 -3.07 -14.30 -6.27
C LYS A 238 -3.16 -14.26 -7.78
N GLN A 239 -2.63 -13.23 -8.43
CA GLN A 239 -2.65 -13.10 -9.89
C GLN A 239 -1.88 -14.23 -10.58
N ALA A 240 -0.78 -14.70 -10.00
CA ALA A 240 0.00 -15.82 -10.54
C ALA A 240 -0.74 -17.17 -10.44
N GLN A 241 -1.67 -17.34 -9.50
CA GLN A 241 -2.50 -18.53 -9.38
C GLN A 241 -3.65 -18.55 -10.39
N GLU A 242 -4.05 -17.38 -10.88
CA GLU A 242 -5.14 -17.21 -11.87
C GLU A 242 -4.63 -17.23 -13.32
N ALA A 243 -3.32 -17.11 -13.54
CA ALA A 243 -2.67 -17.03 -14.86
C ALA A 243 -2.18 -18.39 -15.34
#